data_42277c7aae81e6659e7fbd7a2f818bff
#
_entry.id   42277c7aae81e6659e7fbd7a2f818bff
#
_cell.length_a   1.000
_cell.length_b   1.000
_cell.length_c   1.000
_cell.angle_alpha   90.00
_cell.angle_beta   90.00
_cell.angle_gamma   90.00
#
_symmetry.space_group_name_H-M   'P 1'
#
loop_
_entity.id
_entity.type
_entity.pdbx_description
1 polymer ?
#
loop_
_entity_poly.entity_id
_entity_poly.type
_entity_poly.pdbx_seq_one_letter_code
_entity_poly.pdbx_strand_id
1 'polypeptide(L)'
;MTKIDALNFLDPEELTHEFTPMGLAEFDSHWLTQFVECSDSILAARIWLEGTQSKDFASFRHSIVSTINTIDTLLQKQLNEIIHHPDFQKLECSWVGVRYLCEQVDKPSSDSVKIKVLSATWNEVSKDALKAIEFDQSALFKLLYQNEYGMAGGEPFGVVVGDYQLRYDPRTNYFDRDISVLSKISQSAAAAFSPFVMSASPEIFGVNTFAELSSTRDVAAQFEQIDYVKWRQLRDNDDTKFIGLTAPNVLFRQPYKSDGSRNDQFEFQENIDDSNNDLLWGSGAFCFAAVSIRAFQEHGWFTHMRGIKQGDYSQGIIVAPTRNKTRINGKNDRDRCPLNLKVSERKEQELSDCGFIPISPVPETDMVGMTSNVSLYKPKLYEEKHVATNAKLTSMLQYTMCVSRIAHYVKVMGRDKIGGYQDAASLEREFQTWLHQYTTASDEASDELRAKYPLNEAKIKVREKRDTRGHFYSVIHLRPHFQLDQMVSSIKLITELSPEHLV
;
A
#
# COMPACT_ATOMS: atom_id res chain seq x y z
N MET A 1 1.77 27.45 -5.24
CA MET A 1 3.24 27.57 -5.38
C MET A 1 3.78 27.68 -3.96
N THR A 2 3.93 26.55 -3.28
CA THR A 2 4.62 26.44 -2.00
C THR A 2 6.11 26.40 -2.33
N LYS A 3 6.86 27.30 -1.73
CA LYS A 3 8.31 27.31 -1.73
C LYS A 3 8.80 25.88 -1.46
N ILE A 4 9.45 25.30 -2.42
CA ILE A 4 10.44 24.27 -2.22
C ILE A 4 11.51 24.99 -1.40
N ASP A 5 11.44 24.86 -0.07
CA ASP A 5 12.51 25.30 0.80
C ASP A 5 13.73 24.51 0.35
N ALA A 6 14.69 25.29 -0.07
CA ALA A 6 15.93 24.91 -0.68
C ALA A 6 16.38 23.52 -0.27
N LEU A 7 16.37 22.58 -1.23
CA LEU A 7 17.40 21.56 -1.26
C LEU A 7 18.70 22.28 -0.86
N ASN A 8 19.35 21.86 0.20
CA ASN A 8 20.70 22.28 0.52
C ASN A 8 21.59 21.75 -0.62
N PHE A 9 21.53 22.42 -1.77
CA PHE A 9 22.56 22.28 -2.76
C PHE A 9 23.83 22.68 -2.04
N LEU A 10 24.85 21.85 -2.15
CA LEU A 10 26.20 22.21 -1.73
C LEU A 10 26.43 23.65 -2.14
N ASP A 11 26.80 24.50 -1.19
CA ASP A 11 26.99 25.92 -1.42
C ASP A 11 27.92 26.05 -2.62
N PRO A 12 27.63 26.88 -3.63
CA PRO A 12 28.55 27.10 -4.75
C PRO A 12 29.98 27.43 -4.29
N GLU A 13 30.16 28.01 -3.10
CA GLU A 13 31.46 28.24 -2.48
C GLU A 13 32.13 26.96 -1.96
N GLU A 14 31.37 25.97 -1.46
CA GLU A 14 31.91 24.64 -1.10
C GLU A 14 32.31 23.84 -2.34
N LEU A 15 31.56 23.91 -3.43
CA LEU A 15 31.91 23.32 -4.70
C LEU A 15 33.23 23.91 -5.26
N THR A 16 33.48 25.20 -5.09
CA THR A 16 34.71 25.81 -5.55
C THR A 16 35.92 25.44 -4.69
N HIS A 17 35.76 25.13 -3.40
CA HIS A 17 36.82 24.67 -2.51
C HIS A 17 37.24 23.21 -2.73
N GLU A 18 36.30 22.31 -3.07
CA GLU A 18 36.65 20.92 -3.41
C GLU A 18 37.15 20.76 -4.86
N PHE A 19 36.89 21.72 -5.73
CA PHE A 19 37.27 21.71 -7.14
C PHE A 19 38.66 22.28 -7.39
N THR A 20 39.62 22.00 -6.53
CA THR A 20 41.03 22.32 -6.84
C THR A 20 41.66 21.12 -7.56
N PRO A 21 41.81 21.17 -8.92
CA PRO A 21 42.64 20.18 -9.62
C PRO A 21 44.03 20.20 -8.99
N MET A 22 44.57 19.01 -8.68
CA MET A 22 45.91 18.90 -8.11
C MET A 22 46.92 19.73 -8.96
N GLY A 23 47.42 20.86 -8.40
CA GLY A 23 48.44 21.68 -9.02
C GLY A 23 48.05 23.10 -9.43
N LEU A 24 46.83 23.56 -9.15
CA LEU A 24 46.43 24.95 -9.41
C LEU A 24 46.57 25.81 -8.16
N ALA A 25 47.57 26.61 -8.12
CA ALA A 25 47.63 27.79 -7.26
C ALA A 25 46.70 28.85 -7.91
N GLU A 26 45.63 29.20 -7.18
CA GLU A 26 44.60 30.17 -7.56
C GLU A 26 43.74 29.80 -8.77
N PHE A 27 42.46 29.52 -8.46
CA PHE A 27 41.42 29.18 -9.44
C PHE A 27 41.04 30.41 -10.25
N ASP A 28 41.64 30.57 -11.42
CA ASP A 28 41.18 31.56 -12.40
C ASP A 28 39.98 30.99 -13.17
N SER A 29 38.77 31.35 -12.75
CA SER A 29 37.49 30.90 -13.33
C SER A 29 37.35 31.20 -14.82
N HIS A 30 38.20 32.11 -15.34
CA HIS A 30 38.10 32.58 -16.70
C HIS A 30 38.50 31.52 -17.77
N TRP A 31 39.58 30.76 -17.54
CA TRP A 31 39.98 29.71 -18.47
C TRP A 31 38.99 28.53 -18.50
N LEU A 32 38.38 28.22 -17.35
CA LEU A 32 37.37 27.14 -17.27
C LEU A 32 36.13 27.52 -18.07
N THR A 33 35.66 28.75 -17.97
CA THR A 33 34.56 29.26 -18.78
C THR A 33 34.88 29.17 -20.27
N GLN A 34 36.09 29.58 -20.67
CA GLN A 34 36.56 29.47 -22.07
C GLN A 34 36.61 28.00 -22.53
N PHE A 35 37.05 27.07 -21.65
CA PHE A 35 37.09 25.66 -21.95
C PHE A 35 35.68 25.11 -22.20
N VAL A 36 34.68 25.41 -21.31
CA VAL A 36 33.31 24.94 -21.42
C VAL A 36 32.58 25.51 -22.65
N GLU A 37 32.88 26.77 -23.02
CA GLU A 37 32.27 27.42 -24.18
C GLU A 37 32.94 27.00 -25.52
N CYS A 38 34.11 26.32 -25.47
CA CYS A 38 34.85 25.94 -26.65
C CYS A 38 34.24 24.71 -27.32
N SER A 39 33.77 24.85 -28.57
CA SER A 39 33.22 23.76 -29.37
C SER A 39 34.30 22.97 -30.16
N ASP A 40 35.50 23.48 -30.28
CA ASP A 40 36.60 22.80 -30.95
C ASP A 40 37.45 22.00 -29.94
N SER A 41 37.52 20.69 -30.12
CA SER A 41 38.23 19.76 -29.24
C SER A 41 39.74 20.03 -29.16
N ILE A 42 40.37 20.52 -30.24
CA ILE A 42 41.81 20.81 -30.27
C ILE A 42 42.08 22.08 -29.48
N LEU A 43 41.23 23.09 -29.66
CA LEU A 43 41.35 24.35 -28.94
C LEU A 43 41.04 24.14 -27.45
N ALA A 44 40.03 23.35 -27.12
CA ALA A 44 39.69 22.97 -25.74
C ALA A 44 40.86 22.25 -25.04
N ALA A 45 41.52 21.30 -25.73
CA ALA A 45 42.70 20.61 -25.20
C ALA A 45 43.86 21.59 -24.93
N ARG A 46 44.02 22.60 -25.78
CA ARG A 46 45.03 23.63 -25.61
C ARG A 46 44.76 24.55 -24.42
N ILE A 47 43.50 24.99 -24.26
CA ILE A 47 43.06 25.79 -23.12
C ILE A 47 43.31 25.00 -21.82
N TRP A 48 42.98 23.70 -21.80
CA TRP A 48 43.21 22.81 -20.67
C TRP A 48 44.70 22.66 -20.32
N LEU A 49 45.56 22.45 -21.34
CA LEU A 49 47.01 22.36 -21.16
C LEU A 49 47.62 23.65 -20.57
N GLU A 50 47.19 24.80 -21.06
CA GLU A 50 47.61 26.10 -20.56
C GLU A 50 47.12 26.35 -19.12
N GLY A 51 45.88 26.03 -18.83
CA GLY A 51 45.28 26.18 -17.50
C GLY A 51 45.87 25.26 -16.43
N THR A 52 46.20 24.02 -16.77
CA THR A 52 46.77 23.02 -15.87
C THR A 52 48.30 23.00 -15.83
N GLN A 53 48.96 23.83 -16.67
CA GLN A 53 50.41 23.86 -16.80
C GLN A 53 51.07 22.48 -17.00
N SER A 54 50.38 21.58 -17.66
CA SER A 54 50.86 20.21 -17.90
C SER A 54 52.04 20.21 -18.86
N LYS A 55 53.19 19.57 -18.47
CA LYS A 55 54.44 19.61 -19.21
C LYS A 55 54.58 18.48 -20.24
N ASP A 56 53.88 17.40 -20.06
CA ASP A 56 53.92 16.21 -20.91
C ASP A 56 52.54 15.58 -21.11
N PHE A 57 52.44 14.68 -22.08
CA PHE A 57 51.16 14.00 -22.38
C PHE A 57 50.65 13.14 -21.24
N ALA A 58 51.54 12.57 -20.41
CA ALA A 58 51.15 11.74 -19.28
C ALA A 58 50.51 12.59 -18.18
N SER A 59 51.09 13.76 -17.85
CA SER A 59 50.50 14.69 -16.86
C SER A 59 49.18 15.30 -17.35
N PHE A 60 49.07 15.62 -18.64
CA PHE A 60 47.82 16.07 -19.25
C PHE A 60 46.72 15.02 -19.13
N ARG A 61 47.00 13.77 -19.51
CA ARG A 61 46.03 12.68 -19.39
C ARG A 61 45.63 12.45 -17.93
N HIS A 62 46.58 12.47 -17.00
CA HIS A 62 46.33 12.30 -15.57
C HIS A 62 45.47 13.44 -15.04
N SER A 63 45.70 14.67 -15.39
CA SER A 63 44.89 15.83 -15.01
C SER A 63 43.43 15.67 -15.45
N ILE A 64 43.17 15.29 -16.70
CA ILE A 64 41.81 15.07 -17.21
C ILE A 64 41.12 13.94 -16.45
N VAL A 65 41.78 12.78 -16.30
CA VAL A 65 41.21 11.63 -15.60
C VAL A 65 40.92 11.97 -14.13
N SER A 66 41.82 12.67 -13.45
CA SER A 66 41.63 13.13 -12.08
C SER A 66 40.44 14.08 -11.96
N THR A 67 40.28 15.00 -12.88
CA THR A 67 39.17 15.96 -12.89
C THR A 67 37.84 15.25 -13.18
N ILE A 68 37.82 14.31 -14.12
CA ILE A 68 36.60 13.48 -14.36
C ILE A 68 36.20 12.72 -13.08
N ASN A 69 37.14 12.06 -12.41
CA ASN A 69 36.86 11.35 -11.17
C ASN A 69 36.34 12.28 -10.07
N THR A 70 36.85 13.52 -10.00
CA THR A 70 36.37 14.52 -9.04
C THR A 70 34.92 14.92 -9.37
N ILE A 71 34.63 15.20 -10.65
CA ILE A 71 33.27 15.52 -11.11
C ILE A 71 32.32 14.36 -10.82
N ASP A 72 32.72 13.13 -11.15
CA ASP A 72 31.92 11.93 -10.88
C ASP A 72 31.62 11.77 -9.40
N THR A 73 32.59 12.03 -8.53
CA THR A 73 32.42 11.97 -7.09
C THR A 73 31.45 13.03 -6.59
N LEU A 74 31.55 14.27 -7.11
CA LEU A 74 30.61 15.34 -6.74
C LEU A 74 29.20 15.07 -7.24
N LEU A 75 29.04 14.60 -8.47
CA LEU A 75 27.75 14.19 -9.03
C LEU A 75 27.13 13.04 -8.24
N GLN A 76 27.96 12.07 -7.83
CA GLN A 76 27.52 10.94 -7.03
C GLN A 76 27.02 11.38 -5.65
N LYS A 77 27.74 12.27 -4.95
CA LYS A 77 27.30 12.86 -3.69
C LYS A 77 25.95 13.59 -3.87
N GLN A 78 25.87 14.48 -4.86
CA GLN A 78 24.67 15.27 -5.13
C GLN A 78 23.45 14.39 -5.46
N LEU A 79 23.63 13.35 -6.26
CA LEU A 79 22.55 12.41 -6.58
C LEU A 79 22.11 11.60 -5.37
N ASN A 80 23.05 11.17 -4.50
CA ASN A 80 22.72 10.51 -3.26
C ASN A 80 21.87 11.40 -2.35
N GLU A 81 22.24 12.67 -2.16
CA GLU A 81 21.45 13.63 -1.37
C GLU A 81 20.03 13.81 -1.92
N ILE A 82 19.86 13.86 -3.25
CA ILE A 82 18.56 13.99 -3.90
C ILE A 82 17.74 12.72 -3.70
N ILE A 83 18.33 11.55 -3.97
CA ILE A 83 17.61 10.26 -3.93
C ILE A 83 17.22 9.88 -2.50
N HIS A 84 18.05 10.24 -1.51
CA HIS A 84 17.77 9.97 -0.10
C HIS A 84 16.93 11.07 0.56
N HIS A 85 16.62 12.16 -0.15
CA HIS A 85 15.74 13.19 0.41
C HIS A 85 14.34 12.62 0.71
N PRO A 86 13.79 12.79 1.93
CA PRO A 86 12.53 12.17 2.35
C PRO A 86 11.34 12.46 1.43
N ASP A 87 11.24 13.69 0.90
CA ASP A 87 10.15 14.06 0.00
C ASP A 87 10.29 13.38 -1.37
N PHE A 88 11.54 13.22 -1.86
CA PHE A 88 11.79 12.49 -3.10
C PHE A 88 11.49 11.01 -2.93
N GLN A 89 11.97 10.38 -1.86
CA GLN A 89 11.68 8.97 -1.55
C GLN A 89 10.17 8.72 -1.44
N LYS A 90 9.44 9.62 -0.79
CA LYS A 90 7.98 9.52 -0.69
C LYS A 90 7.31 9.58 -2.05
N LEU A 91 7.72 10.52 -2.91
CA LEU A 91 7.21 10.64 -4.27
C LEU A 91 7.54 9.40 -5.11
N GLU A 92 8.78 8.93 -5.03
CA GLU A 92 9.23 7.72 -5.72
C GLU A 92 8.44 6.50 -5.26
N CYS A 93 8.25 6.31 -3.95
CA CYS A 93 7.43 5.22 -3.39
C CYS A 93 6.02 5.22 -3.95
N SER A 94 5.36 6.38 -3.99
CA SER A 94 4.00 6.51 -4.52
C SER A 94 3.93 6.06 -5.98
N TRP A 95 4.82 6.54 -6.82
CA TRP A 95 4.83 6.21 -8.25
C TRP A 95 5.25 4.76 -8.54
N VAL A 96 6.24 4.24 -7.81
CA VAL A 96 6.63 2.83 -7.90
C VAL A 96 5.48 1.94 -7.44
N GLY A 97 4.77 2.32 -6.38
CA GLY A 97 3.60 1.61 -5.90
C GLY A 97 2.47 1.55 -6.95
N VAL A 98 2.13 2.69 -7.56
CA VAL A 98 1.13 2.74 -8.64
C VAL A 98 1.57 1.91 -9.85
N ARG A 99 2.82 2.04 -10.28
CA ARG A 99 3.38 1.22 -11.37
C ARG A 99 3.27 -0.26 -11.04
N TYR A 100 3.64 -0.66 -9.83
CA TYR A 100 3.56 -2.04 -9.37
C TYR A 100 2.13 -2.60 -9.45
N LEU A 101 1.12 -1.82 -9.06
CA LEU A 101 -0.28 -2.23 -9.22
C LEU A 101 -0.67 -2.38 -10.70
N CYS A 102 -0.25 -1.46 -11.56
CA CYS A 102 -0.51 -1.55 -12.99
C CYS A 102 0.13 -2.79 -13.64
N GLU A 103 1.32 -3.18 -13.17
CA GLU A 103 2.03 -4.38 -13.63
C GLU A 103 1.34 -5.69 -13.17
N GLN A 104 0.52 -5.64 -12.11
CA GLN A 104 -0.28 -6.79 -11.68
C GLN A 104 -1.55 -6.99 -12.50
N VAL A 105 -1.98 -6.00 -13.26
CA VAL A 105 -3.16 -6.14 -14.12
C VAL A 105 -2.74 -6.86 -15.40
N ASP A 106 -3.16 -8.12 -15.53
CA ASP A 106 -2.91 -8.91 -16.72
C ASP A 106 -3.62 -8.30 -17.92
N LYS A 107 -2.85 -8.09 -18.97
CA LYS A 107 -3.17 -7.73 -20.37
C LYS A 107 -4.49 -6.98 -20.66
N PRO A 108 -4.46 -6.05 -21.61
CA PRO A 108 -5.54 -5.10 -21.92
C PRO A 108 -6.87 -5.72 -22.41
N SER A 109 -7.01 -7.02 -22.37
CA SER A 109 -8.25 -7.71 -22.76
C SER A 109 -9.23 -7.95 -21.61
N SER A 110 -8.84 -7.71 -20.36
CA SER A 110 -9.74 -7.87 -19.23
C SER A 110 -10.09 -6.50 -18.65
N ASP A 111 -11.25 -5.98 -19.00
CA ASP A 111 -11.91 -4.84 -18.32
C ASP A 111 -12.27 -5.15 -16.85
N SER A 112 -11.67 -6.19 -16.27
CA SER A 112 -12.06 -6.69 -14.95
C SER A 112 -11.53 -5.85 -13.79
N VAL A 113 -10.42 -5.13 -13.98
CA VAL A 113 -9.78 -4.30 -12.94
C VAL A 113 -9.50 -2.91 -13.45
N LYS A 114 -9.97 -1.91 -12.70
CA LYS A 114 -9.73 -0.49 -12.97
C LYS A 114 -9.03 0.14 -11.80
N ILE A 115 -7.95 0.86 -12.06
CA ILE A 115 -7.20 1.62 -11.04
C ILE A 115 -7.49 3.10 -11.25
N LYS A 116 -8.05 3.75 -10.21
CA LYS A 116 -8.27 5.19 -10.17
C LYS A 116 -7.29 5.78 -9.15
N VAL A 117 -6.62 6.87 -9.50
CA VAL A 117 -5.64 7.55 -8.63
C VAL A 117 -6.21 8.89 -8.18
N LEU A 118 -6.20 9.11 -6.87
CA LEU A 118 -6.54 10.39 -6.25
C LEU A 118 -5.28 10.98 -5.62
N SER A 119 -4.88 12.18 -6.07
CA SER A 119 -3.79 12.93 -5.43
C SER A 119 -4.35 13.76 -4.28
N ALA A 120 -4.12 13.30 -3.04
CA ALA A 120 -4.51 14.01 -1.83
C ALA A 120 -3.48 13.74 -0.73
N THR A 121 -3.08 14.76 0.00
CA THR A 121 -2.20 14.62 1.15
C THR A 121 -2.98 14.17 2.40
N TRP A 122 -2.33 13.50 3.36
CA TRP A 122 -2.97 13.14 4.63
C TRP A 122 -3.59 14.35 5.36
N ASN A 123 -2.96 15.51 5.23
CA ASN A 123 -3.47 16.75 5.84
C ASN A 123 -4.77 17.22 5.18
N GLU A 124 -4.92 17.07 3.86
CA GLU A 124 -6.16 17.40 3.14
C GLU A 124 -7.28 16.44 3.50
N VAL A 125 -7.00 15.12 3.49
CA VAL A 125 -7.95 14.09 3.93
C VAL A 125 -8.37 14.32 5.39
N SER A 126 -7.42 14.65 6.27
CA SER A 126 -7.70 14.94 7.66
C SER A 126 -8.56 16.18 7.84
N LYS A 127 -8.27 17.25 7.10
CA LYS A 127 -9.09 18.48 7.13
C LYS A 127 -10.51 18.22 6.62
N ASP A 128 -10.67 17.47 5.55
CA ASP A 128 -11.98 17.10 5.02
C ASP A 128 -12.79 16.31 6.05
N ALA A 129 -12.20 15.23 6.57
CA ALA A 129 -12.83 14.39 7.58
C ALA A 129 -13.23 15.17 8.86
N LEU A 130 -12.39 16.07 9.36
CA LEU A 130 -12.65 16.81 10.59
C LEU A 130 -13.61 17.99 10.40
N LYS A 131 -13.66 18.60 9.22
CA LYS A 131 -14.61 19.68 8.91
C LYS A 131 -16.04 19.16 8.73
N ALA A 132 -16.19 17.94 8.22
CA ALA A 132 -17.47 17.31 8.07
C ALA A 132 -18.09 17.04 9.46
N ILE A 133 -19.32 17.52 9.69
CA ILE A 133 -20.06 17.25 10.93
C ILE A 133 -20.32 15.75 11.02
N GLU A 134 -20.87 15.18 9.94
CA GLU A 134 -21.09 13.74 9.77
C GLU A 134 -20.20 13.23 8.62
N PHE A 135 -19.89 11.93 8.62
CA PHE A 135 -18.98 11.33 7.65
C PHE A 135 -19.51 11.43 6.20
N ASP A 136 -20.83 11.43 6.00
CA ASP A 136 -21.52 11.53 4.70
C ASP A 136 -21.35 12.88 4.01
N GLN A 137 -20.97 13.92 4.75
CA GLN A 137 -20.70 15.26 4.22
C GLN A 137 -19.27 15.42 3.72
N SER A 138 -18.39 14.47 3.99
CA SER A 138 -16.99 14.51 3.57
C SER A 138 -16.85 14.36 2.04
N ALA A 139 -15.84 15.01 1.47
CA ALA A 139 -15.53 14.86 0.04
C ALA A 139 -15.11 13.43 -0.28
N LEU A 140 -14.40 12.78 0.64
CA LEU A 140 -14.02 11.38 0.51
C LEU A 140 -15.24 10.46 0.39
N PHE A 141 -16.26 10.64 1.23
CA PHE A 141 -17.51 9.88 1.14
C PHE A 141 -18.22 10.11 -0.20
N LYS A 142 -18.29 11.36 -0.66
CA LYS A 142 -18.89 11.69 -1.96
C LYS A 142 -18.19 10.95 -3.11
N LEU A 143 -16.86 10.90 -3.09
CA LEU A 143 -16.06 10.20 -4.10
C LEU A 143 -16.26 8.68 -4.04
N LEU A 144 -16.29 8.09 -2.84
CA LEU A 144 -16.37 6.65 -2.67
C LEU A 144 -17.79 6.10 -2.83
N TYR A 145 -18.80 6.87 -2.41
CA TYR A 145 -20.18 6.42 -2.36
C TYR A 145 -21.07 7.14 -3.36
N GLN A 146 -21.26 8.45 -3.23
CA GLN A 146 -22.27 9.15 -4.02
C GLN A 146 -22.02 9.09 -5.52
N ASN A 147 -20.78 9.28 -5.95
CA ASN A 147 -20.42 9.25 -7.36
C ASN A 147 -20.51 7.85 -7.98
N GLU A 148 -20.28 6.80 -7.18
CA GLU A 148 -20.23 5.44 -7.71
C GLU A 148 -21.57 4.68 -7.58
N TYR A 149 -22.39 5.01 -6.57
CA TYR A 149 -23.71 4.38 -6.41
C TYR A 149 -24.86 5.24 -6.92
N GLY A 150 -24.78 6.56 -6.80
CA GLY A 150 -25.85 7.49 -7.18
C GLY A 150 -25.91 7.79 -8.68
N MET A 151 -24.83 7.57 -9.42
CA MET A 151 -24.77 7.85 -10.86
C MET A 151 -24.95 6.58 -11.69
N ALA A 152 -25.71 6.69 -12.78
CA ALA A 152 -25.81 5.61 -13.77
C ALA A 152 -24.42 5.31 -14.37
N GLY A 153 -24.01 4.04 -14.37
CA GLY A 153 -22.69 3.63 -14.85
C GLY A 153 -21.56 3.79 -13.82
N GLY A 154 -21.85 4.20 -12.58
CA GLY A 154 -20.88 4.19 -11.50
C GLY A 154 -20.46 2.77 -11.12
N GLU A 155 -19.20 2.59 -10.78
CA GLU A 155 -18.56 1.31 -10.47
C GLU A 155 -17.97 1.36 -9.07
N PRO A 156 -18.61 0.75 -8.06
CA PRO A 156 -18.14 0.78 -6.67
C PRO A 156 -16.72 0.21 -6.51
N PHE A 157 -15.92 0.86 -5.68
CA PHE A 157 -14.55 0.44 -5.42
C PHE A 157 -14.51 -0.87 -4.62
N GLY A 158 -13.68 -1.80 -5.04
CA GLY A 158 -13.44 -3.06 -4.31
C GLY A 158 -12.52 -2.88 -3.11
N VAL A 159 -11.52 -2.01 -3.23
CA VAL A 159 -10.56 -1.65 -2.18
C VAL A 159 -10.01 -0.25 -2.43
N VAL A 160 -9.73 0.46 -1.36
CA VAL A 160 -9.08 1.78 -1.38
C VAL A 160 -7.71 1.65 -0.73
N VAL A 161 -6.66 2.04 -1.44
CA VAL A 161 -5.28 2.04 -0.94
C VAL A 161 -4.91 3.46 -0.54
N GLY A 162 -4.63 3.66 0.74
CA GLY A 162 -4.07 4.90 1.24
C GLY A 162 -2.55 4.83 1.26
N ASP A 163 -1.89 5.62 0.43
CA ASP A 163 -0.44 5.77 0.48
C ASP A 163 -0.04 6.71 1.64
N TYR A 164 -0.48 6.32 2.82
CA TYR A 164 -0.26 7.02 4.07
C TYR A 164 0.30 6.07 5.12
N GLN A 165 1.04 6.62 6.06
CA GLN A 165 1.50 5.90 7.23
C GLN A 165 0.78 6.44 8.46
N LEU A 166 0.07 5.57 9.18
CA LEU A 166 -0.53 5.92 10.44
C LEU A 166 0.56 6.09 11.49
N ARG A 167 0.77 7.31 11.93
CA ARG A 167 1.73 7.66 12.97
C ARG A 167 1.04 7.72 14.31
N TYR A 168 1.71 7.23 15.31
CA TYR A 168 1.28 7.37 16.68
C TYR A 168 2.42 7.90 17.52
N ASP A 169 2.28 9.11 18.01
CA ASP A 169 3.12 9.62 19.07
C ASP A 169 2.22 10.21 20.16
N PRO A 170 2.00 9.48 21.28
CA PRO A 170 1.15 9.96 22.37
C PRO A 170 1.67 11.24 23.03
N ARG A 171 2.93 11.63 22.77
CA ARG A 171 3.52 12.87 23.27
C ARG A 171 3.11 14.09 22.47
N THR A 172 2.52 13.88 21.28
CA THR A 172 2.09 14.95 20.40
C THR A 172 0.56 15.00 20.32
N ASN A 173 -0.02 16.21 20.27
CA ASN A 173 -1.47 16.41 20.11
C ASN A 173 -2.01 15.93 18.76
N TYR A 174 -1.14 15.50 17.85
CA TYR A 174 -1.54 15.00 16.52
C TYR A 174 -2.21 13.62 16.58
N PHE A 175 -1.93 12.84 17.58
CA PHE A 175 -2.45 11.49 17.74
C PHE A 175 -3.98 11.44 17.81
N ASP A 176 -4.58 12.24 18.67
CA ASP A 176 -6.02 12.31 18.84
C ASP A 176 -6.74 12.68 17.54
N ARG A 177 -6.08 13.48 16.72
CA ARG A 177 -6.54 13.89 15.42
C ARG A 177 -6.57 12.70 14.45
N ASP A 178 -5.48 11.96 14.33
CA ASP A 178 -5.35 10.88 13.35
C ASP A 178 -6.28 9.70 13.68
N ILE A 179 -6.48 9.38 14.96
CA ILE A 179 -7.48 8.38 15.40
C ILE A 179 -8.90 8.83 15.04
N SER A 180 -9.23 10.11 15.27
CA SER A 180 -10.55 10.65 14.92
C SER A 180 -10.79 10.65 13.41
N VAL A 181 -9.77 10.97 12.62
CA VAL A 181 -9.81 10.90 11.15
C VAL A 181 -10.02 9.47 10.69
N LEU A 182 -9.26 8.51 11.25
CA LEU A 182 -9.36 7.10 10.90
C LEU A 182 -10.75 6.54 11.25
N SER A 183 -11.35 6.98 12.38
CA SER A 183 -12.73 6.63 12.73
C SER A 183 -13.74 7.12 11.69
N LYS A 184 -13.61 8.35 11.18
CA LYS A 184 -14.51 8.86 10.13
C LYS A 184 -14.27 8.20 8.77
N ILE A 185 -13.00 7.87 8.45
CA ILE A 185 -12.68 7.09 7.25
C ILE A 185 -13.30 5.69 7.35
N SER A 186 -13.27 5.06 8.53
CA SER A 186 -13.87 3.73 8.72
C SER A 186 -15.39 3.75 8.49
N GLN A 187 -16.09 4.79 8.94
CA GLN A 187 -17.52 4.97 8.67
C GLN A 187 -17.80 5.14 7.17
N SER A 188 -17.00 5.96 6.48
CA SER A 188 -17.12 6.15 5.03
C SER A 188 -16.82 4.86 4.25
N ALA A 189 -15.79 4.11 4.65
CA ALA A 189 -15.41 2.84 4.06
C ALA A 189 -16.50 1.76 4.28
N ALA A 190 -17.06 1.70 5.49
CA ALA A 190 -18.15 0.79 5.83
C ALA A 190 -19.42 1.11 5.03
N ALA A 191 -19.82 2.36 4.93
CA ALA A 191 -20.99 2.78 4.16
C ALA A 191 -20.82 2.50 2.65
N ALA A 192 -19.60 2.69 2.11
CA ALA A 192 -19.27 2.39 0.73
C ALA A 192 -18.99 0.89 0.48
N PHE A 193 -18.92 0.05 1.50
CA PHE A 193 -18.47 -1.34 1.41
C PHE A 193 -17.09 -1.48 0.73
N SER A 194 -16.22 -0.52 0.93
CA SER A 194 -14.90 -0.47 0.29
C SER A 194 -13.82 -0.42 1.37
N PRO A 195 -13.16 -1.54 1.69
CA PRO A 195 -12.08 -1.53 2.66
C PRO A 195 -10.99 -0.53 2.32
N PHE A 196 -10.52 0.20 3.33
CA PHE A 196 -9.45 1.16 3.24
C PHE A 196 -8.20 0.58 3.89
N VAL A 197 -7.13 0.44 3.11
CA VAL A 197 -5.87 -0.18 3.57
C VAL A 197 -4.73 0.82 3.48
N MET A 198 -3.96 0.97 4.56
CA MET A 198 -2.80 1.83 4.66
C MET A 198 -1.69 1.16 5.47
N SER A 199 -0.53 1.79 5.59
CA SER A 199 0.57 1.28 6.42
C SER A 199 0.56 1.83 7.82
N ALA A 200 1.08 1.04 8.76
CA ALA A 200 1.45 1.50 10.08
C ALA A 200 2.88 2.04 10.08
N SER A 201 3.13 3.10 10.86
CA SER A 201 4.48 3.59 11.16
C SER A 201 5.07 2.80 12.34
N PRO A 202 6.40 2.65 12.45
CA PRO A 202 7.02 2.00 13.62
C PRO A 202 6.69 2.72 14.94
N GLU A 203 6.47 4.00 14.92
CA GLU A 203 6.10 4.83 16.10
C GLU A 203 4.85 4.29 16.81
N ILE A 204 3.89 3.68 16.08
CA ILE A 204 2.67 3.12 16.68
C ILE A 204 2.98 1.97 17.65
N PHE A 205 4.11 1.31 17.46
CA PHE A 205 4.62 0.25 18.32
C PHE A 205 5.56 0.77 19.40
N GLY A 206 5.71 2.10 19.53
CA GLY A 206 6.61 2.74 20.49
C GLY A 206 8.10 2.62 20.15
N VAL A 207 8.44 2.34 18.90
CA VAL A 207 9.81 2.22 18.39
C VAL A 207 10.06 3.22 17.27
N ASN A 208 11.33 3.61 17.05
CA ASN A 208 11.67 4.56 16.00
C ASN A 208 11.79 3.89 14.63
N THR A 209 12.21 2.63 14.59
CA THR A 209 12.40 1.85 13.36
C THR A 209 11.78 0.47 13.50
N PHE A 210 11.34 -0.10 12.39
CA PHE A 210 10.85 -1.50 12.40
C PHE A 210 11.94 -2.51 12.82
N ALA A 211 13.21 -2.20 12.60
CA ALA A 211 14.31 -3.05 13.03
C ALA A 211 14.33 -3.23 14.56
N GLU A 212 14.02 -2.18 15.32
CA GLU A 212 13.92 -2.22 16.78
C GLU A 212 12.77 -3.11 17.26
N LEU A 213 11.69 -3.23 16.48
CA LEU A 213 10.55 -4.08 16.81
C LEU A 213 10.94 -5.56 16.93
N SER A 214 12.02 -6.00 16.23
CA SER A 214 12.53 -7.35 16.33
C SER A 214 12.97 -7.71 17.76
N SER A 215 13.48 -6.74 18.51
CA SER A 215 13.96 -6.90 19.89
C SER A 215 12.84 -6.77 20.95
N THR A 216 11.67 -6.26 20.57
CA THR A 216 10.53 -6.09 21.47
C THR A 216 9.97 -7.47 21.83
N ARG A 217 9.87 -7.78 23.13
CA ARG A 217 9.40 -9.11 23.60
C ARG A 217 7.89 -9.30 23.42
N ASP A 218 7.11 -8.26 23.66
CA ASP A 218 5.65 -8.33 23.64
C ASP A 218 5.09 -7.03 23.04
N VAL A 219 4.57 -7.13 21.83
CA VAL A 219 3.97 -6.01 21.09
C VAL A 219 2.61 -5.66 21.69
N ALA A 220 1.86 -6.66 22.21
CA ALA A 220 0.52 -6.45 22.73
C ALA A 220 0.54 -5.59 24.02
N ALA A 221 1.57 -5.77 24.86
CA ALA A 221 1.73 -5.00 26.09
C ALA A 221 1.81 -3.48 25.84
N GLN A 222 2.34 -3.05 24.69
CA GLN A 222 2.37 -1.65 24.31
C GLN A 222 0.95 -1.06 24.16
N PHE A 223 0.03 -1.80 23.54
CA PHE A 223 -1.34 -1.35 23.31
C PHE A 223 -2.24 -1.39 24.55
N GLU A 224 -1.82 -2.04 25.63
CA GLU A 224 -2.54 -2.05 26.91
C GLU A 224 -2.23 -0.80 27.78
N GLN A 225 -1.24 0.01 27.42
CA GLN A 225 -0.91 1.23 28.15
C GLN A 225 -2.05 2.25 28.10
N ILE A 226 -2.05 3.16 29.09
CA ILE A 226 -3.09 4.19 29.26
C ILE A 226 -3.16 5.09 28.02
N ASP A 227 -2.03 5.41 27.45
CA ASP A 227 -1.93 6.27 26.27
C ASP A 227 -2.69 5.72 25.04
N TYR A 228 -2.94 4.40 24.99
CA TYR A 228 -3.63 3.74 23.89
C TYR A 228 -5.14 3.51 24.13
N VAL A 229 -5.77 4.20 25.10
CA VAL A 229 -7.22 4.04 25.36
C VAL A 229 -8.04 4.38 24.12
N LYS A 230 -7.75 5.46 23.41
CA LYS A 230 -8.48 5.85 22.18
C LYS A 230 -8.27 4.87 21.05
N TRP A 231 -7.09 4.26 20.95
CA TRP A 231 -6.80 3.18 20.03
C TRP A 231 -7.68 1.96 20.29
N ARG A 232 -7.78 1.54 21.54
CA ARG A 232 -8.65 0.43 21.92
C ARG A 232 -10.12 0.72 21.64
N GLN A 233 -10.60 1.93 21.95
CA GLN A 233 -11.96 2.36 21.62
C GLN A 233 -12.23 2.36 20.11
N LEU A 234 -11.27 2.79 19.29
CA LEU A 234 -11.38 2.71 17.84
C LEU A 234 -11.53 1.26 17.39
N ARG A 235 -10.75 0.33 17.92
CA ARG A 235 -10.79 -1.09 17.58
C ARG A 235 -12.08 -1.80 18.02
N ASP A 236 -12.81 -1.26 18.98
CA ASP A 236 -14.10 -1.77 19.42
C ASP A 236 -15.27 -1.35 18.50
N ASN A 237 -15.03 -0.41 17.57
CA ASN A 237 -16.04 0.04 16.62
C ASN A 237 -16.18 -0.95 15.46
N ASP A 238 -17.41 -1.36 15.16
CA ASP A 238 -17.72 -2.32 14.08
C ASP A 238 -17.28 -1.83 12.68
N ASP A 239 -17.27 -0.52 12.42
CA ASP A 239 -16.87 0.05 11.15
C ASP A 239 -15.39 -0.19 10.84
N THR A 240 -14.58 -0.43 11.86
CA THR A 240 -13.15 -0.73 11.68
C THR A 240 -12.84 -2.09 11.06
N LYS A 241 -13.88 -2.93 10.83
CA LYS A 241 -13.78 -4.11 9.97
C LYS A 241 -13.41 -3.79 8.53
N PHE A 242 -13.59 -2.51 8.13
CA PHE A 242 -13.23 -2.01 6.81
C PHE A 242 -11.87 -1.31 6.77
N ILE A 243 -11.10 -1.35 7.85
CA ILE A 243 -9.75 -0.77 7.90
C ILE A 243 -8.70 -1.86 7.99
N GLY A 244 -7.70 -1.78 7.11
CA GLY A 244 -6.51 -2.63 7.14
C GLY A 244 -5.25 -1.81 7.37
N LEU A 245 -4.38 -2.27 8.28
CA LEU A 245 -3.09 -1.64 8.55
C LEU A 245 -1.98 -2.65 8.31
N THR A 246 -1.15 -2.41 7.31
CA THR A 246 -0.04 -3.29 6.96
C THR A 246 1.23 -2.94 7.73
N ALA A 247 1.99 -3.94 8.13
CA ALA A 247 3.32 -3.82 8.71
C ALA A 247 4.13 -5.12 8.44
N PRO A 248 5.44 -5.04 8.23
CA PRO A 248 6.31 -3.89 8.02
C PRO A 248 6.26 -3.33 6.59
N ASN A 249 7.18 -2.40 6.28
CA ASN A 249 7.35 -1.87 4.94
C ASN A 249 8.12 -2.84 4.04
N VAL A 250 7.89 -2.73 2.72
CA VAL A 250 8.48 -3.59 1.68
C VAL A 250 9.46 -2.78 0.83
N LEU A 251 10.53 -3.40 0.37
CA LEU A 251 11.52 -2.77 -0.49
C LEU A 251 10.93 -2.53 -1.89
N PHE A 252 10.86 -1.28 -2.32
CA PHE A 252 10.26 -0.88 -3.60
C PHE A 252 11.28 -0.71 -4.71
N ARG A 253 12.52 -0.36 -4.39
CA ARG A 253 13.60 -0.20 -5.36
C ARG A 253 14.89 -0.78 -4.80
N GLN A 254 15.61 -1.48 -5.66
CA GLN A 254 16.99 -1.86 -5.35
C GLN A 254 17.91 -0.65 -5.47
N PRO A 255 18.97 -0.61 -4.68
CA PRO A 255 19.99 0.40 -4.83
C PRO A 255 20.57 0.42 -6.24
N TYR A 256 20.81 1.59 -6.75
CA TYR A 256 21.54 1.74 -8.01
C TYR A 256 22.97 1.25 -7.86
N LYS A 257 23.40 0.44 -8.80
CA LYS A 257 24.78 -0.08 -8.86
C LYS A 257 25.32 0.12 -10.26
N SER A 258 26.61 0.36 -10.32
CA SER A 258 27.35 0.27 -11.57
C SER A 258 27.32 -1.19 -12.05
N ASP A 259 26.78 -1.43 -13.23
CA ASP A 259 26.75 -2.74 -13.87
C ASP A 259 27.91 -2.95 -14.87
N GLY A 260 28.77 -1.94 -14.99
CA GLY A 260 29.90 -1.93 -15.93
C GLY A 260 29.48 -1.84 -17.41
N SER A 261 28.21 -1.59 -17.69
CA SER A 261 27.70 -1.51 -19.08
C SER A 261 28.04 -0.19 -19.77
N ARG A 262 28.44 0.82 -19.00
CA ARG A 262 28.73 2.18 -19.50
C ARG A 262 30.24 2.44 -19.50
N ASN A 263 30.83 2.44 -20.67
CA ASN A 263 32.27 2.65 -20.81
C ASN A 263 32.68 4.13 -21.02
N ASP A 264 31.73 5.03 -21.21
CA ASP A 264 31.91 6.39 -21.68
C ASP A 264 31.14 7.46 -20.91
N GLN A 265 30.38 7.05 -19.88
CA GLN A 265 29.49 7.94 -19.14
C GLN A 265 29.61 7.75 -17.64
N PHE A 266 29.13 8.74 -16.87
CA PHE A 266 29.03 8.69 -15.43
C PHE A 266 28.23 7.49 -14.97
N GLU A 267 28.81 6.63 -14.14
CA GLU A 267 28.18 5.46 -13.53
C GLU A 267 27.76 5.78 -12.09
N PHE A 268 26.47 5.95 -11.89
CA PHE A 268 25.95 6.20 -10.55
C PHE A 268 25.94 4.94 -9.72
N GLN A 269 26.53 5.01 -8.53
CA GLN A 269 26.44 3.98 -7.50
C GLN A 269 25.84 4.60 -6.25
N GLU A 270 24.65 4.11 -5.85
CA GLU A 270 23.98 4.57 -4.65
C GLU A 270 24.77 4.18 -3.40
N ASN A 271 25.03 5.14 -2.54
CA ASN A 271 25.73 4.92 -1.27
C ASN A 271 24.68 4.63 -0.20
N ILE A 272 24.74 3.46 0.41
CA ILE A 272 23.77 3.01 1.41
C ILE A 272 24.50 2.85 2.72
N ASP A 273 23.92 3.45 3.75
CA ASP A 273 24.40 3.28 5.11
C ASP A 273 24.15 1.86 5.64
N ASP A 274 24.97 1.41 6.56
CA ASP A 274 24.85 0.09 7.20
C ASP A 274 23.50 -0.13 7.91
N SER A 275 22.82 0.96 8.27
CA SER A 275 21.47 0.93 8.87
C SER A 275 20.36 0.53 7.89
N ASN A 276 20.59 0.51 6.58
CA ASN A 276 19.61 0.30 5.52
C ASN A 276 18.42 1.29 5.53
N ASN A 277 18.54 2.41 6.25
CA ASN A 277 17.47 3.42 6.30
C ASN A 277 17.33 4.16 4.96
N ASP A 278 18.42 4.27 4.19
CA ASP A 278 18.46 4.96 2.90
C ASP A 278 17.78 4.19 1.78
N LEU A 279 17.44 2.91 2.01
CA LEU A 279 16.71 2.10 1.03
C LEU A 279 15.27 2.61 0.84
N LEU A 280 14.75 2.43 -0.37
CA LEU A 280 13.39 2.84 -0.71
C LEU A 280 12.35 1.87 -0.13
N TRP A 281 11.86 2.18 1.08
CA TRP A 281 10.85 1.40 1.77
C TRP A 281 9.44 1.92 1.47
N GLY A 282 8.64 1.11 0.79
CA GLY A 282 7.27 1.45 0.41
C GLY A 282 6.20 0.81 1.28
N SER A 283 4.98 1.30 1.13
CA SER A 283 3.81 0.84 1.87
C SER A 283 3.40 -0.59 1.51
N GLY A 284 3.23 -1.45 2.51
CA GLY A 284 2.67 -2.79 2.35
C GLY A 284 1.23 -2.80 1.83
N ALA A 285 0.51 -1.67 1.90
CA ALA A 285 -0.84 -1.55 1.37
C ALA A 285 -0.91 -1.78 -0.15
N PHE A 286 0.13 -1.37 -0.89
CA PHE A 286 0.24 -1.70 -2.32
C PHE A 286 0.39 -3.20 -2.55
N CYS A 287 1.11 -3.90 -1.67
CA CYS A 287 1.25 -5.35 -1.75
C CYS A 287 -0.08 -6.06 -1.46
N PHE A 288 -0.85 -5.58 -0.48
CA PHE A 288 -2.20 -6.07 -0.21
C PHE A 288 -3.12 -5.90 -1.44
N ALA A 289 -3.07 -4.72 -2.07
CA ALA A 289 -3.85 -4.46 -3.29
C ALA A 289 -3.41 -5.35 -4.47
N ALA A 290 -2.12 -5.57 -4.64
CA ALA A 290 -1.58 -6.46 -5.67
C ALA A 290 -2.09 -7.89 -5.52
N VAL A 291 -2.10 -8.42 -4.30
CA VAL A 291 -2.70 -9.73 -3.99
C VAL A 291 -4.20 -9.74 -4.27
N SER A 292 -4.90 -8.64 -3.93
CA SER A 292 -6.34 -8.50 -4.20
C SER A 292 -6.64 -8.50 -5.70
N ILE A 293 -5.85 -7.78 -6.49
CA ILE A 293 -5.97 -7.74 -7.96
C ILE A 293 -5.80 -9.14 -8.54
N ARG A 294 -4.72 -9.84 -8.15
CA ARG A 294 -4.44 -11.19 -8.64
C ARG A 294 -5.55 -12.17 -8.27
N ALA A 295 -5.97 -12.21 -7.01
CA ALA A 295 -7.05 -13.09 -6.56
C ALA A 295 -8.36 -12.84 -7.34
N PHE A 296 -8.67 -11.58 -7.62
CA PHE A 296 -9.86 -11.22 -8.39
C PHE A 296 -9.76 -11.62 -9.86
N GLN A 297 -8.59 -11.47 -10.48
CA GLN A 297 -8.38 -11.86 -11.88
C GLN A 297 -8.42 -13.37 -12.07
N GLU A 298 -7.88 -14.15 -11.12
CA GLU A 298 -7.86 -15.63 -11.21
C GLU A 298 -9.22 -16.24 -10.92
N HIS A 299 -9.94 -15.71 -9.93
CA HIS A 299 -11.16 -16.36 -9.41
C HIS A 299 -12.44 -15.53 -9.55
N GLY A 300 -12.33 -14.24 -9.86
CA GLY A 300 -13.44 -13.28 -9.84
C GLY A 300 -13.87 -12.84 -8.44
N TRP A 301 -13.20 -13.32 -7.38
CA TRP A 301 -13.51 -13.09 -5.96
C TRP A 301 -12.23 -12.94 -5.13
N PHE A 302 -12.39 -12.45 -3.88
CA PHE A 302 -11.29 -12.20 -2.93
C PHE A 302 -11.06 -13.36 -1.96
N THR A 303 -11.32 -14.60 -2.37
CA THR A 303 -11.23 -15.78 -1.48
C THR A 303 -9.79 -16.18 -1.20
N HIS A 304 -8.91 -16.17 -2.20
CA HIS A 304 -7.53 -16.62 -2.11
C HIS A 304 -6.54 -15.44 -1.93
N MET A 305 -6.65 -14.75 -0.78
CA MET A 305 -5.80 -13.58 -0.49
C MET A 305 -4.82 -13.81 0.65
N ARG A 306 -4.80 -14.97 1.25
CA ARG A 306 -3.95 -15.30 2.39
C ARG A 306 -3.43 -16.72 2.30
N GLY A 307 -2.44 -17.00 3.13
CA GLY A 307 -1.80 -18.30 3.17
C GLY A 307 -0.62 -18.39 2.20
N ILE A 308 0.29 -19.30 2.51
CA ILE A 308 1.48 -19.55 1.72
C ILE A 308 1.50 -21.04 1.45
N LYS A 309 1.39 -21.42 0.18
CA LYS A 309 1.52 -22.81 -0.25
C LYS A 309 2.84 -22.96 -0.98
N GLN A 310 3.67 -23.85 -0.51
CA GLN A 310 5.00 -24.06 -1.09
C GLN A 310 4.89 -24.53 -2.54
N GLY A 311 5.56 -23.82 -3.46
CA GLY A 311 5.54 -24.12 -4.90
C GLY A 311 4.37 -23.52 -5.68
N ASP A 312 3.46 -22.82 -5.01
CA ASP A 312 2.32 -22.14 -5.63
C ASP A 312 2.47 -20.62 -5.44
N TYR A 313 2.51 -19.86 -6.52
CA TYR A 313 2.63 -18.39 -6.52
C TYR A 313 1.28 -17.69 -6.33
N SER A 314 0.25 -18.45 -6.03
CA SER A 314 -1.10 -17.96 -5.75
C SER A 314 -1.30 -17.60 -4.28
N GLN A 315 -2.51 -17.28 -3.90
CA GLN A 315 -2.91 -16.97 -2.52
C GLN A 315 -2.23 -15.70 -1.96
N GLY A 316 -1.74 -15.74 -0.73
CA GLY A 316 -1.16 -14.60 -0.03
C GLY A 316 0.30 -14.26 -0.40
N ILE A 317 0.89 -14.94 -1.39
CA ILE A 317 2.27 -14.65 -1.80
C ILE A 317 2.32 -13.28 -2.49
N ILE A 318 3.27 -12.47 -2.06
CA ILE A 318 3.57 -11.17 -2.64
C ILE A 318 4.81 -11.33 -3.52
N VAL A 319 4.64 -11.09 -4.81
CA VAL A 319 5.79 -10.87 -5.68
C VAL A 319 6.26 -9.46 -5.40
N ALA A 320 7.31 -9.31 -4.61
CA ALA A 320 7.82 -7.98 -4.25
C ALA A 320 8.10 -7.14 -5.51
N PRO A 321 7.91 -5.81 -5.45
CA PRO A 321 8.19 -4.91 -6.57
C PRO A 321 9.62 -5.04 -7.11
N THR A 322 10.52 -5.47 -6.25
CA THR A 322 11.92 -5.75 -6.60
C THR A 322 12.34 -7.14 -6.11
N ARG A 323 12.81 -7.96 -7.04
CA ARG A 323 13.50 -9.21 -6.70
C ARG A 323 14.93 -8.88 -6.28
N ASN A 324 15.29 -9.26 -5.07
CA ASN A 324 16.62 -8.95 -4.53
C ASN A 324 17.68 -9.86 -5.18
N LYS A 325 18.37 -9.36 -6.21
CA LYS A 325 19.47 -10.07 -6.89
C LYS A 325 20.85 -9.58 -6.43
N THR A 326 20.95 -8.74 -5.42
CA THR A 326 22.16 -8.00 -5.14
C THR A 326 22.90 -8.46 -3.91
N ARG A 327 24.21 -8.81 -4.09
CA ARG A 327 25.17 -8.95 -3.00
C ARG A 327 25.52 -7.57 -2.45
N ILE A 328 25.10 -7.25 -1.25
CA ILE A 328 25.64 -6.12 -0.49
C ILE A 328 26.58 -6.73 0.56
N ASN A 329 27.80 -6.24 0.66
CA ASN A 329 28.82 -6.64 1.64
C ASN A 329 29.16 -8.14 1.71
N GLY A 330 29.26 -8.83 0.57
CA GLY A 330 29.85 -10.18 0.49
C GLY A 330 29.04 -11.31 1.15
N LYS A 331 27.88 -11.02 1.77
CA LYS A 331 26.96 -12.05 2.27
C LYS A 331 26.06 -12.57 1.16
N ASN A 332 25.81 -13.88 1.17
CA ASN A 332 24.98 -14.54 0.17
C ASN A 332 23.59 -13.91 0.06
N ASP A 333 23.11 -13.71 -1.17
CA ASP A 333 21.81 -13.11 -1.52
C ASP A 333 20.59 -13.78 -0.87
N ARG A 334 20.74 -14.98 -0.34
CA ARG A 334 19.67 -15.77 0.31
C ARG A 334 19.22 -15.20 1.67
N ASP A 335 20.00 -14.30 2.27
CA ASP A 335 19.71 -13.76 3.61
C ASP A 335 18.97 -12.41 3.60
N ARG A 336 18.58 -11.90 2.45
CA ARG A 336 17.94 -10.58 2.33
C ARG A 336 16.46 -10.69 2.05
N CYS A 337 15.75 -10.56 3.14
CA CYS A 337 14.34 -10.32 3.12
C CYS A 337 14.07 -8.91 2.52
N PRO A 338 13.16 -8.75 1.54
CA PRO A 338 12.77 -7.44 1.03
C PRO A 338 11.86 -6.67 2.00
N LEU A 339 12.06 -6.86 3.31
CA LEU A 339 11.34 -6.22 4.39
C LEU A 339 12.30 -5.49 5.31
N ASN A 340 11.89 -4.36 5.85
CA ASN A 340 12.67 -3.64 6.85
C ASN A 340 12.58 -4.23 8.27
N LEU A 341 11.81 -5.31 8.44
CA LEU A 341 11.72 -6.10 9.65
C LEU A 341 11.74 -7.60 9.30
N LYS A 342 12.59 -8.38 9.96
CA LYS A 342 12.54 -9.82 9.89
C LYS A 342 11.45 -10.33 10.84
N VAL A 343 10.28 -10.65 10.29
CA VAL A 343 9.13 -11.12 11.05
C VAL A 343 9.27 -12.63 11.29
N SER A 344 9.26 -13.05 12.56
CA SER A 344 9.14 -14.45 12.95
C SER A 344 7.67 -14.86 13.08
N GLU A 345 7.34 -16.16 13.05
CA GLU A 345 5.96 -16.64 13.24
C GLU A 345 5.29 -16.09 14.51
N ARG A 346 6.04 -16.02 15.60
CA ARG A 346 5.54 -15.43 16.84
C ARG A 346 5.20 -13.95 16.68
N LYS A 347 6.07 -13.16 16.03
CA LYS A 347 5.82 -11.73 15.76
C LYS A 347 4.65 -11.52 14.82
N GLU A 348 4.52 -12.38 13.84
CA GLU A 348 3.41 -12.40 12.92
C GLU A 348 2.07 -12.58 13.65
N GLN A 349 2.01 -13.55 14.56
CA GLN A 349 0.83 -13.76 15.38
C GLN A 349 0.54 -12.58 16.31
N GLU A 350 1.58 -12.03 16.98
CA GLU A 350 1.45 -10.85 17.85
C GLU A 350 0.91 -9.64 17.07
N LEU A 351 1.43 -9.36 15.88
CA LEU A 351 0.95 -8.28 15.01
C LEU A 351 -0.50 -8.50 14.56
N SER A 352 -0.82 -9.74 14.17
CA SER A 352 -2.19 -10.10 13.75
C SER A 352 -3.20 -9.92 14.90
N ASP A 353 -2.87 -10.34 16.12
CA ASP A 353 -3.74 -10.17 17.29
C ASP A 353 -3.90 -8.69 17.68
N CYS A 354 -2.90 -7.87 17.39
CA CYS A 354 -2.96 -6.41 17.52
C CYS A 354 -3.75 -5.70 16.41
N GLY A 355 -4.23 -6.43 15.38
CA GLY A 355 -5.05 -5.88 14.29
C GLY A 355 -4.24 -5.33 13.11
N PHE A 356 -2.99 -5.75 12.95
CA PHE A 356 -2.16 -5.43 11.81
C PHE A 356 -2.08 -6.59 10.84
N ILE A 357 -1.95 -6.29 9.56
CA ILE A 357 -1.72 -7.27 8.50
C ILE A 357 -0.21 -7.49 8.41
N PRO A 358 0.30 -8.61 8.94
CA PRO A 358 1.73 -8.89 8.89
C PRO A 358 2.16 -9.29 7.50
N ILE A 359 3.27 -8.72 7.03
CA ILE A 359 3.99 -9.18 5.85
C ILE A 359 5.23 -9.91 6.35
N SER A 360 5.34 -11.20 6.05
CA SER A 360 6.41 -12.06 6.54
C SER A 360 7.20 -12.70 5.41
N PRO A 361 8.49 -13.03 5.62
CA PRO A 361 9.29 -13.74 4.64
C PRO A 361 8.80 -15.17 4.48
N VAL A 362 8.74 -15.65 3.25
CA VAL A 362 8.47 -17.07 2.98
C VAL A 362 9.75 -17.87 3.18
N PRO A 363 9.75 -18.90 4.07
CA PRO A 363 10.94 -19.69 4.33
C PRO A 363 11.55 -20.25 3.05
N GLU A 364 12.89 -20.24 2.98
CA GLU A 364 13.70 -20.78 1.88
C GLU A 364 13.49 -20.11 0.50
N THR A 365 12.81 -18.98 0.46
CA THR A 365 12.58 -18.20 -0.76
C THR A 365 12.97 -16.74 -0.57
N ASP A 366 13.05 -16.00 -1.66
CA ASP A 366 13.22 -14.53 -1.70
C ASP A 366 11.88 -13.77 -1.70
N MET A 367 10.79 -14.50 -1.45
CA MET A 367 9.44 -13.96 -1.48
C MET A 367 8.96 -13.57 -0.09
N VAL A 368 7.95 -12.75 -0.09
CA VAL A 368 7.19 -12.38 1.09
C VAL A 368 5.73 -12.76 0.92
N GLY A 369 5.00 -12.89 2.00
CA GLY A 369 3.61 -13.29 1.95
C GLY A 369 2.78 -12.74 3.11
N MET A 370 1.47 -12.81 2.95
CA MET A 370 0.49 -12.52 3.97
C MET A 370 -0.17 -13.82 4.40
N THR A 371 0.10 -14.26 5.61
CA THR A 371 -0.57 -15.42 6.21
C THR A 371 -1.88 -15.04 6.87
N SER A 372 -1.99 -13.78 7.30
CA SER A 372 -3.17 -13.20 7.92
C SER A 372 -3.51 -11.85 7.29
N ASN A 373 -4.81 -11.56 7.13
CA ASN A 373 -5.33 -10.29 6.62
C ASN A 373 -6.43 -9.74 7.53
N VAL A 374 -6.13 -9.67 8.81
CA VAL A 374 -7.05 -9.14 9.81
C VAL A 374 -7.35 -7.67 9.59
N SER A 375 -8.58 -7.25 9.92
CA SER A 375 -8.93 -5.84 10.01
C SER A 375 -8.47 -5.24 11.35
N LEU A 376 -8.56 -3.93 11.46
CA LEU A 376 -8.29 -3.23 12.71
C LEU A 376 -9.25 -3.61 13.85
N TYR A 377 -10.43 -4.13 13.53
CA TYR A 377 -11.46 -4.50 14.49
C TYR A 377 -10.99 -5.56 15.48
N LYS A 378 -11.25 -5.33 16.77
CA LYS A 378 -11.01 -6.31 17.82
C LYS A 378 -12.27 -7.16 18.01
N PRO A 379 -12.28 -8.45 17.62
CA PRO A 379 -13.44 -9.31 17.80
C PRO A 379 -13.75 -9.47 19.28
N LYS A 380 -15.04 -9.43 19.62
CA LYS A 380 -15.51 -9.65 20.98
C LYS A 380 -15.18 -11.07 21.42
N LEU A 381 -14.77 -11.22 22.65
CA LEU A 381 -14.52 -12.52 23.26
C LEU A 381 -15.87 -13.17 23.62
N TYR A 382 -16.02 -14.42 23.21
CA TYR A 382 -17.17 -15.24 23.54
C TYR A 382 -16.70 -16.51 24.24
N GLU A 383 -17.48 -17.01 25.19
CA GLU A 383 -17.16 -18.24 25.90
C GLU A 383 -17.26 -19.48 25.01
N GLU A 384 -18.21 -19.47 24.06
CA GLU A 384 -18.38 -20.56 23.11
C GLU A 384 -17.33 -20.47 21.99
N LYS A 385 -16.52 -21.52 21.84
CA LYS A 385 -15.45 -21.59 20.85
C LYS A 385 -15.93 -21.31 19.43
N HIS A 386 -17.09 -21.82 19.04
CA HIS A 386 -17.66 -21.60 17.70
C HIS A 386 -17.99 -20.14 17.45
N VAL A 387 -18.56 -19.44 18.44
CA VAL A 387 -18.91 -18.02 18.33
C VAL A 387 -17.64 -17.16 18.29
N ALA A 388 -16.66 -17.48 19.14
CA ALA A 388 -15.36 -16.79 19.17
C ALA A 388 -14.63 -16.91 17.82
N THR A 389 -14.61 -18.11 17.25
CA THR A 389 -13.98 -18.31 15.94
C THR A 389 -14.74 -17.60 14.81
N ASN A 390 -16.08 -17.63 14.85
CA ASN A 390 -16.88 -16.87 13.89
C ASN A 390 -16.61 -15.38 13.99
N ALA A 391 -16.50 -14.84 15.20
CA ALA A 391 -16.14 -13.43 15.42
C ALA A 391 -14.75 -13.10 14.85
N LYS A 392 -13.78 -13.99 15.04
CA LYS A 392 -12.43 -13.83 14.46
C LYS A 392 -12.46 -13.89 12.93
N LEU A 393 -13.22 -14.79 12.33
CA LEU A 393 -13.36 -14.91 10.88
C LEU A 393 -14.03 -13.68 10.26
N THR A 394 -15.09 -13.16 10.89
CA THR A 394 -15.77 -11.96 10.40
C THR A 394 -14.92 -10.68 10.53
N SER A 395 -13.83 -10.72 11.29
CA SER A 395 -12.87 -9.61 11.39
C SER A 395 -11.80 -9.64 10.28
N MET A 396 -11.77 -10.67 9.44
CA MET A 396 -10.79 -10.75 8.34
C MET A 396 -11.26 -9.96 7.13
N LEU A 397 -10.36 -9.16 6.54
CA LEU A 397 -10.65 -8.30 5.39
C LEU A 397 -11.11 -9.09 4.16
N GLN A 398 -10.55 -10.26 3.89
CA GLN A 398 -10.99 -11.08 2.76
C GLN A 398 -12.48 -11.41 2.80
N TYR A 399 -13.03 -11.69 3.98
CA TYR A 399 -14.47 -11.96 4.13
C TYR A 399 -15.27 -10.68 3.98
N THR A 400 -14.80 -9.59 4.58
CA THR A 400 -15.40 -8.26 4.40
C THR A 400 -15.44 -7.89 2.92
N MET A 401 -14.34 -8.11 2.16
CA MET A 401 -14.28 -7.82 0.73
C MET A 401 -15.22 -8.71 -0.11
N CYS A 402 -15.30 -10.01 0.19
CA CYS A 402 -16.24 -10.90 -0.50
C CYS A 402 -17.70 -10.48 -0.28
N VAL A 403 -18.06 -10.19 0.97
CA VAL A 403 -19.42 -9.73 1.32
C VAL A 403 -19.71 -8.37 0.69
N SER A 404 -18.76 -7.46 0.74
CA SER A 404 -18.83 -6.14 0.13
C SER A 404 -19.09 -6.23 -1.38
N ARG A 405 -18.39 -7.11 -2.07
CA ARG A 405 -18.59 -7.27 -3.51
C ARG A 405 -19.99 -7.75 -3.86
N ILE A 406 -20.56 -8.67 -3.09
CA ILE A 406 -21.95 -9.09 -3.25
C ILE A 406 -22.90 -7.92 -2.99
N ALA A 407 -22.63 -7.12 -1.93
CA ALA A 407 -23.42 -5.93 -1.65
C ALA A 407 -23.37 -4.90 -2.77
N HIS A 408 -22.18 -4.71 -3.39
CA HIS A 408 -22.02 -3.85 -4.56
C HIS A 408 -22.92 -4.31 -5.71
N TYR A 409 -22.88 -5.58 -6.08
CA TYR A 409 -23.70 -6.12 -7.15
C TYR A 409 -25.19 -5.97 -6.85
N VAL A 410 -25.64 -6.32 -5.65
CA VAL A 410 -27.05 -6.18 -5.27
C VAL A 410 -27.51 -4.73 -5.29
N LYS A 411 -26.66 -3.78 -4.82
CA LYS A 411 -26.99 -2.34 -4.87
C LYS A 411 -27.06 -1.83 -6.32
N VAL A 412 -26.10 -2.21 -7.18
CA VAL A 412 -26.10 -1.79 -8.58
C VAL A 412 -27.31 -2.38 -9.32
N MET A 413 -27.59 -3.69 -9.17
CA MET A 413 -28.76 -4.31 -9.76
C MET A 413 -30.07 -3.68 -9.22
N GLY A 414 -30.11 -3.37 -7.91
CA GLY A 414 -31.25 -2.67 -7.31
C GLY A 414 -31.45 -1.28 -7.89
N ARG A 415 -30.36 -0.51 -8.04
CA ARG A 415 -30.40 0.84 -8.69
C ARG A 415 -30.97 0.75 -10.11
N ASP A 416 -30.48 -0.20 -10.90
CA ASP A 416 -30.87 -0.33 -12.30
C ASP A 416 -32.34 -0.80 -12.45
N LYS A 417 -32.97 -1.31 -11.38
CA LYS A 417 -34.39 -1.69 -11.31
C LYS A 417 -35.32 -0.59 -10.78
N ILE A 418 -34.75 0.52 -10.28
CA ILE A 418 -35.55 1.67 -9.80
C ILE A 418 -36.34 2.25 -10.96
N GLY A 419 -37.66 2.39 -10.81
CA GLY A 419 -38.57 2.85 -11.84
C GLY A 419 -39.26 1.74 -12.65
N GLY A 420 -38.84 0.47 -12.47
CA GLY A 420 -39.59 -0.68 -12.98
C GLY A 420 -40.71 -1.07 -12.01
N TYR A 421 -41.90 -1.40 -12.54
CA TYR A 421 -43.02 -1.96 -11.76
C TYR A 421 -42.70 -3.41 -11.35
N GLN A 422 -41.83 -3.57 -10.36
CA GLN A 422 -41.55 -4.90 -9.80
C GLN A 422 -42.01 -4.97 -8.34
N ASP A 423 -42.62 -6.08 -7.98
CA ASP A 423 -42.96 -6.36 -6.59
C ASP A 423 -41.79 -6.96 -5.81
N ALA A 424 -41.81 -6.86 -4.51
CA ALA A 424 -40.73 -7.38 -3.63
C ALA A 424 -40.43 -8.86 -3.88
N ALA A 425 -41.47 -9.67 -4.14
CA ALA A 425 -41.31 -11.10 -4.38
C ALA A 425 -40.63 -11.45 -5.70
N SER A 426 -40.81 -10.62 -6.72
CA SER A 426 -40.14 -10.77 -8.01
C SER A 426 -38.64 -10.41 -7.88
N LEU A 427 -38.34 -9.31 -7.22
CA LEU A 427 -36.97 -8.89 -6.92
C LEU A 427 -36.24 -9.93 -6.06
N GLU A 428 -36.91 -10.48 -5.03
CA GLU A 428 -36.34 -11.52 -4.17
C GLU A 428 -35.96 -12.77 -4.97
N ARG A 429 -36.84 -13.23 -5.86
CA ARG A 429 -36.57 -14.39 -6.72
C ARG A 429 -35.41 -14.15 -7.68
N GLU A 430 -35.36 -13.00 -8.31
CA GLU A 430 -34.28 -12.66 -9.24
C GLU A 430 -32.92 -12.62 -8.53
N PHE A 431 -32.83 -11.92 -7.41
CA PHE A 431 -31.62 -11.85 -6.60
C PHE A 431 -31.22 -13.22 -6.02
N GLN A 432 -32.18 -14.02 -5.57
CA GLN A 432 -31.89 -15.36 -5.08
C GLN A 432 -31.35 -16.26 -6.19
N THR A 433 -31.91 -16.20 -7.40
CA THR A 433 -31.42 -16.95 -8.55
C THR A 433 -30.01 -16.54 -8.94
N TRP A 434 -29.73 -15.23 -8.90
CA TRP A 434 -28.39 -14.71 -9.14
C TRP A 434 -27.40 -15.19 -8.08
N LEU A 435 -27.74 -15.13 -6.79
CA LEU A 435 -26.87 -15.57 -5.68
C LEU A 435 -26.56 -17.07 -5.77
N HIS A 436 -27.51 -17.88 -6.22
CA HIS A 436 -27.31 -19.33 -6.37
C HIS A 436 -26.24 -19.68 -7.41
N GLN A 437 -25.96 -18.80 -8.36
CA GLN A 437 -24.87 -19.00 -9.33
C GLN A 437 -23.48 -18.99 -8.70
N TYR A 438 -23.34 -18.43 -7.48
CA TYR A 438 -22.09 -18.31 -6.74
C TYR A 438 -22.03 -19.19 -5.49
N THR A 439 -22.98 -20.12 -5.36
CA THR A 439 -23.05 -21.03 -4.22
C THR A 439 -22.71 -22.46 -4.64
N THR A 440 -21.92 -23.14 -3.83
CA THR A 440 -21.73 -24.59 -3.91
C THR A 440 -21.82 -25.20 -2.53
N ALA A 441 -22.69 -26.17 -2.36
CA ALA A 441 -22.90 -26.86 -1.11
C ALA A 441 -22.04 -28.13 -0.96
N SER A 442 -21.15 -28.42 -1.93
CA SER A 442 -20.30 -29.60 -1.88
C SER A 442 -19.16 -29.40 -0.90
N ASP A 443 -19.14 -30.20 0.15
CA ASP A 443 -18.03 -30.22 1.13
C ASP A 443 -16.76 -30.88 0.55
N GLU A 444 -16.86 -31.59 -0.57
CA GLU A 444 -15.73 -32.22 -1.28
C GLU A 444 -15.21 -31.38 -2.45
N ALA A 445 -15.68 -30.14 -2.62
CA ALA A 445 -15.22 -29.25 -3.66
C ALA A 445 -13.73 -28.97 -3.54
N SER A 446 -12.99 -29.00 -4.67
CA SER A 446 -11.58 -28.60 -4.69
C SER A 446 -11.40 -27.14 -4.29
N ASP A 447 -10.20 -26.77 -3.82
CA ASP A 447 -9.89 -25.38 -3.42
C ASP A 447 -10.17 -24.38 -4.56
N GLU A 448 -9.90 -24.76 -5.80
CA GLU A 448 -10.19 -23.94 -6.99
C GLU A 448 -11.70 -23.73 -7.21
N LEU A 449 -12.50 -24.77 -7.00
CA LEU A 449 -13.96 -24.66 -7.08
C LEU A 449 -14.51 -23.77 -5.96
N ARG A 450 -14.01 -23.91 -4.75
CA ARG A 450 -14.38 -23.04 -3.63
C ARG A 450 -13.97 -21.58 -3.86
N ALA A 451 -12.84 -21.35 -4.53
CA ALA A 451 -12.41 -20.02 -4.92
C ALA A 451 -13.35 -19.37 -5.93
N LYS A 452 -13.81 -20.14 -6.91
CA LYS A 452 -14.73 -19.68 -7.97
C LYS A 452 -16.18 -19.52 -7.45
N TYR A 453 -16.61 -20.35 -6.49
CA TYR A 453 -17.91 -20.29 -5.85
C TYR A 453 -17.74 -19.95 -4.38
N PRO A 454 -17.67 -18.65 -4.02
CA PRO A 454 -17.21 -18.22 -2.70
C PRO A 454 -18.18 -18.56 -1.57
N LEU A 455 -19.43 -18.94 -1.88
CA LEU A 455 -20.50 -19.15 -0.91
C LEU A 455 -20.87 -20.62 -0.78
N ASN A 456 -21.01 -21.08 0.46
CA ASN A 456 -21.64 -22.35 0.81
C ASN A 456 -23.18 -22.23 0.78
N GLU A 457 -23.68 -21.14 1.38
CA GLU A 457 -25.12 -20.86 1.44
C GLU A 457 -25.37 -19.37 1.29
N ALA A 458 -26.40 -19.01 0.53
CA ALA A 458 -26.84 -17.63 0.40
C ALA A 458 -28.36 -17.54 0.36
N LYS A 459 -28.91 -16.64 1.16
CA LYS A 459 -30.35 -16.34 1.19
C LYS A 459 -30.55 -14.84 1.18
N ILE A 460 -31.47 -14.37 0.37
CA ILE A 460 -31.90 -12.97 0.35
C ILE A 460 -33.39 -12.88 0.66
N LYS A 461 -33.77 -11.86 1.41
CA LYS A 461 -35.15 -11.48 1.62
C LYS A 461 -35.34 -10.02 1.31
N VAL A 462 -36.26 -9.69 0.43
CA VAL A 462 -36.60 -8.33 0.05
C VAL A 462 -37.93 -7.96 0.68
N ARG A 463 -37.98 -6.83 1.36
CA ARG A 463 -39.21 -6.32 1.99
C ARG A 463 -39.41 -4.86 1.65
N GLU A 464 -40.65 -4.48 1.40
CA GLU A 464 -41.02 -3.09 1.25
C GLU A 464 -40.99 -2.38 2.61
N LYS A 465 -40.49 -1.16 2.64
CA LYS A 465 -40.43 -0.34 3.85
C LYS A 465 -41.84 0.16 4.19
N ARG A 466 -42.30 -0.06 5.43
CA ARG A 466 -43.68 0.22 5.84
C ARG A 466 -44.05 1.69 5.75
N ASP A 467 -43.08 2.58 5.94
CA ASP A 467 -43.30 4.03 6.04
C ASP A 467 -43.20 4.76 4.68
N THR A 468 -42.59 4.13 3.68
CA THR A 468 -42.38 4.72 2.36
C THR A 468 -42.61 3.67 1.27
N ARG A 469 -43.78 3.80 0.60
CA ARG A 469 -44.13 2.89 -0.52
C ARG A 469 -43.16 3.03 -1.67
N GLY A 470 -42.79 1.90 -2.25
CA GLY A 470 -41.79 1.85 -3.34
C GLY A 470 -40.33 1.83 -2.88
N HIS A 471 -40.08 1.90 -1.57
CA HIS A 471 -38.75 1.71 -1.01
C HIS A 471 -38.60 0.27 -0.50
N PHE A 472 -37.56 -0.41 -0.96
CA PHE A 472 -37.29 -1.79 -0.56
C PHE A 472 -36.02 -1.84 0.26
N TYR A 473 -35.96 -2.74 1.23
CA TYR A 473 -34.71 -3.14 1.88
C TYR A 473 -34.51 -4.63 1.71
N SER A 474 -33.27 -5.04 1.53
CA SER A 474 -32.90 -6.43 1.43
C SER A 474 -32.09 -6.87 2.64
N VAL A 475 -32.40 -8.05 3.15
CA VAL A 475 -31.60 -8.74 4.17
C VAL A 475 -30.96 -9.93 3.50
N ILE A 476 -29.65 -9.91 3.42
CA ILE A 476 -28.87 -10.96 2.77
C ILE A 476 -28.12 -11.74 3.84
N HIS A 477 -28.32 -13.05 3.83
CA HIS A 477 -27.62 -13.99 4.68
C HIS A 477 -26.61 -14.75 3.83
N LEU A 478 -25.32 -14.59 4.11
CA LEU A 478 -24.23 -15.19 3.36
C LEU A 478 -23.40 -16.08 4.28
N ARG A 479 -23.07 -17.25 3.78
CA ARG A 479 -22.15 -18.18 4.42
C ARG A 479 -21.03 -18.52 3.46
N PRO A 480 -19.88 -17.84 3.53
CA PRO A 480 -18.74 -18.13 2.68
C PRO A 480 -18.10 -19.48 2.99
N HIS A 481 -17.36 -20.05 2.02
CA HIS A 481 -16.46 -21.16 2.28
C HIS A 481 -15.23 -20.65 3.05
N PHE A 482 -14.78 -21.43 4.01
CA PHE A 482 -13.61 -21.09 4.82
C PHE A 482 -12.38 -21.83 4.33
N GLN A 483 -11.25 -21.13 4.30
CA GLN A 483 -9.93 -21.72 4.06
C GLN A 483 -9.33 -22.42 5.29
N LEU A 484 -9.97 -22.32 6.45
CA LEU A 484 -9.57 -23.06 7.65
C LEU A 484 -10.64 -24.10 7.93
N ASP A 485 -10.17 -25.34 8.06
CA ASP A 485 -10.99 -26.51 8.35
C ASP A 485 -12.05 -26.25 9.43
N GLN A 486 -13.29 -26.59 9.10
CA GLN A 486 -14.35 -26.97 10.01
C GLN A 486 -15.15 -25.89 10.76
N MET A 487 -15.35 -24.64 10.27
CA MET A 487 -16.24 -23.75 10.99
C MET A 487 -17.34 -23.08 10.17
N VAL A 488 -18.55 -23.14 10.72
CA VAL A 488 -19.77 -22.56 10.14
C VAL A 488 -19.90 -21.14 10.62
N SER A 489 -19.60 -20.15 9.80
CA SER A 489 -19.99 -18.77 10.08
C SER A 489 -20.94 -18.22 9.02
N SER A 490 -21.87 -17.40 9.44
CA SER A 490 -22.80 -16.71 8.56
C SER A 490 -22.72 -15.21 8.80
N ILE A 491 -22.71 -14.44 7.71
CA ILE A 491 -22.73 -12.99 7.76
C ILE A 491 -24.11 -12.52 7.34
N LYS A 492 -24.75 -11.70 8.18
CA LYS A 492 -26.00 -11.05 7.87
C LYS A 492 -25.74 -9.63 7.41
N LEU A 493 -26.00 -9.36 6.14
CA LEU A 493 -25.93 -8.04 5.54
C LEU A 493 -27.32 -7.45 5.40
N ILE A 494 -27.49 -6.22 5.85
CA ILE A 494 -28.71 -5.44 5.64
C ILE A 494 -28.34 -4.26 4.76
N THR A 495 -28.95 -4.17 3.58
CA THR A 495 -28.75 -3.04 2.66
C THR A 495 -30.09 -2.42 2.30
N GLU A 496 -30.16 -1.10 2.33
CA GLU A 496 -31.32 -0.35 1.84
C GLU A 496 -31.18 -0.11 0.33
N LEU A 497 -32.24 -0.45 -0.38
CA LEU A 497 -32.46 -0.13 -1.78
C LEU A 497 -33.50 0.98 -1.82
N SER A 498 -33.05 2.21 -1.71
CA SER A 498 -33.92 3.39 -1.82
C SER A 498 -33.60 4.17 -3.07
N PRO A 499 -34.59 4.70 -3.79
CA PRO A 499 -34.32 5.72 -4.80
C PRO A 499 -33.80 6.95 -4.07
N GLU A 500 -32.49 7.24 -4.20
CA GLU A 500 -31.95 8.52 -3.75
C GLU A 500 -32.54 9.63 -4.61
N HIS A 501 -32.94 10.67 -3.95
CA HIS A 501 -33.54 11.88 -4.43
C HIS A 501 -33.02 12.32 -5.81
N LEU A 502 -33.85 12.15 -6.84
CA LEU A 502 -33.87 13.01 -8.00
C LEU A 502 -34.51 14.33 -7.54
N VAL A 503 -33.70 15.28 -7.11
CA VAL A 503 -34.03 16.69 -7.04
C VAL A 503 -32.96 17.44 -7.80
#